data_7582a4af13d7b7eff11120e5ad8455f2
#
_entry.id   7582a4af13d7b7eff11120e5ad8455f2
#
_cell.length_a   1.000
_cell.length_b   1.000
_cell.length_c   1.000
_cell.angle_alpha   90.00
_cell.angle_beta   90.00
_cell.angle_gamma   90.00
#
_symmetry.space_group_name_H-M   'P 1'
#
loop_
_entity.id
_entity.type
_entity.pdbx_description
1 polymer ?
#
loop_
_entity_poly.entity_id
_entity_poly.type
_entity_poly.pdbx_seq_one_letter_code
_entity_poly.pdbx_strand_id
1 'polypeptide(L)'
;MTQPGPGDLTRRGALQRDADDPLAFARARFSLPESMVYLDGNSLGALPRGVHARLRQVVEDEWGGRLIGSWNAAGWMELPAVTGAKIARLVGARPDEVVAADSTSVNLFKLLVAAARLRPGRGVIVTEPSTFPTDGYIAASVARTLGLELRWCDPLDPLASVGRDTAVLALTHVDFRTGRMYDMDALTRGAHAEGALMLWDLCHSAGAVPVDLTAAGADLAVGCTYKYLNAGPGAPAFCYVATAHQEAVDQPLTGWMGHAAPFAMDRDYTPATGVDRMRAGTPPILGLASLDAALDAFEGVDTADLRRKSVALTSSFIDLVREHTDLEVVTPSAPEERGSQVSLRHPQAYGVVQALIARGVVGDFRTPDIARFGFAPLYIRHVDVFDAVAALRTVLDRREYADPAYAVRAAVT
;
A
#
# COMPACT_ATOMS: atom_id res chain seq x y z
N MET A 1 26.22 -7.87 -6.12
CA MET A 1 26.52 -6.54 -5.56
C MET A 1 26.85 -6.71 -4.10
N THR A 2 28.05 -6.28 -3.66
CA THR A 2 28.47 -6.37 -2.26
C THR A 2 27.56 -5.52 -1.39
N GLN A 3 26.97 -6.14 -0.36
CA GLN A 3 26.23 -5.40 0.68
C GLN A 3 27.16 -4.32 1.27
N PRO A 4 26.68 -3.08 1.45
CA PRO A 4 27.43 -2.14 2.27
C PRO A 4 27.60 -2.77 3.65
N GLY A 5 28.83 -2.88 4.13
CA GLY A 5 29.12 -3.32 5.50
C GLY A 5 28.36 -2.47 6.53
N PRO A 6 28.29 -2.89 7.81
CA PRO A 6 27.61 -2.13 8.84
C PRO A 6 28.22 -0.71 8.86
N GLY A 7 27.46 0.25 8.31
CA GLY A 7 27.84 1.65 8.29
C GLY A 7 27.94 2.18 9.72
N ASP A 8 28.62 3.30 9.90
CA ASP A 8 28.67 4.01 11.17
C ASP A 8 27.24 4.25 11.72
N LEU A 9 26.86 3.46 12.75
CA LEU A 9 25.54 3.52 13.40
C LEU A 9 25.41 4.70 14.39
N THR A 10 26.37 5.60 14.38
CA THR A 10 26.30 6.83 15.18
C THR A 10 25.38 7.87 14.55
N ARG A 11 24.94 8.85 15.36
CA ARG A 11 24.16 9.99 14.84
C ARG A 11 24.90 10.77 13.76
N ARG A 12 26.25 10.87 13.89
CA ARG A 12 27.10 11.51 12.88
C ARG A 12 27.08 10.74 11.57
N GLY A 13 27.19 9.41 11.61
CA GLY A 13 27.08 8.56 10.42
C GLY A 13 25.69 8.66 9.76
N ALA A 14 24.61 8.78 10.56
CA ALA A 14 23.28 8.99 10.05
C ALA A 14 23.16 10.33 9.28
N LEU A 15 23.69 11.42 9.85
CA LEU A 15 23.70 12.74 9.18
C LEU A 15 24.55 12.73 7.90
N GLN A 16 25.63 11.96 7.87
CA GLN A 16 26.42 11.82 6.63
C GLN A 16 25.64 11.09 5.55
N ARG A 17 24.94 10.00 5.90
CA ARG A 17 24.05 9.30 4.95
C ARG A 17 22.91 10.19 4.43
N ASP A 18 22.38 11.09 5.28
CA ASP A 18 21.37 12.07 4.84
C ASP A 18 21.95 13.08 3.84
N ALA A 19 23.21 13.48 4.02
CA ALA A 19 23.89 14.39 3.09
C ALA A 19 24.19 13.73 1.72
N ASP A 20 24.43 12.42 1.74
CA ASP A 20 24.72 11.62 0.54
C ASP A 20 23.47 10.98 -0.10
N ASP A 21 22.27 11.23 0.46
CA ASP A 21 21.02 10.62 -0.01
C ASP A 21 20.54 11.21 -1.33
N PRO A 22 20.49 10.42 -2.42
CA PRO A 22 20.00 10.90 -3.72
C PRO A 22 18.52 11.32 -3.70
N LEU A 23 17.75 10.88 -2.69
CA LEU A 23 16.34 11.22 -2.49
C LEU A 23 16.12 12.34 -1.45
N ALA A 24 17.18 12.99 -0.95
CA ALA A 24 17.06 14.07 0.03
C ALA A 24 16.12 15.19 -0.42
N PHE A 25 16.09 15.50 -1.73
CA PHE A 25 15.20 16.51 -2.31
C PHE A 25 13.72 16.23 -2.11
N ALA A 26 13.32 14.94 -2.04
CA ALA A 26 11.92 14.55 -1.99
C ALA A 26 11.23 14.97 -0.69
N ARG A 27 11.96 15.00 0.45
CA ARG A 27 11.41 15.41 1.74
C ARG A 27 10.82 16.82 1.70
N ALA A 28 11.42 17.75 0.95
CA ALA A 28 10.92 19.12 0.83
C ALA A 28 9.52 19.21 0.17
N ARG A 29 9.09 18.16 -0.49
CA ARG A 29 7.74 18.04 -1.08
C ARG A 29 6.65 17.77 -0.05
N PHE A 30 7.00 17.46 1.19
CA PHE A 30 6.06 17.11 2.26
C PHE A 30 5.95 18.21 3.33
N SER A 31 4.79 18.27 3.98
CA SER A 31 4.52 19.11 5.15
C SER A 31 4.55 18.22 6.38
N LEU A 32 5.70 18.18 7.06
CA LEU A 32 5.90 17.42 8.29
C LEU A 32 6.19 18.36 9.44
N PRO A 33 5.61 18.16 10.64
CA PRO A 33 6.00 18.91 11.84
C PRO A 33 7.49 18.71 12.16
N GLU A 34 8.22 19.79 12.44
CA GLU A 34 9.67 19.75 12.65
C GLU A 34 10.08 18.89 13.87
N SER A 35 9.23 18.84 14.90
CA SER A 35 9.48 18.09 16.13
C SER A 35 9.04 16.63 16.06
N MET A 36 8.63 16.15 14.89
CA MET A 36 8.05 14.80 14.75
C MET A 36 8.91 13.91 13.85
N VAL A 37 9.19 12.71 14.34
CA VAL A 37 9.68 11.58 13.55
C VAL A 37 8.48 10.69 13.20
N TYR A 38 8.00 10.78 11.96
CA TYR A 38 6.76 10.13 11.54
C TYR A 38 7.03 8.78 10.88
N LEU A 39 7.01 7.70 11.65
CA LEU A 39 7.24 6.31 11.22
C LEU A 39 5.92 5.52 11.08
N ASP A 40 4.86 6.17 10.57
CA ASP A 40 3.55 5.54 10.37
C ASP A 40 2.99 5.76 8.94
N GLY A 41 3.86 5.97 7.96
CA GLY A 41 3.48 6.11 6.55
C GLY A 41 2.83 4.85 5.96
N ASN A 42 2.98 3.71 6.61
CA ASN A 42 2.30 2.45 6.30
C ASN A 42 0.85 2.38 6.82
N SER A 43 0.40 3.37 7.60
CA SER A 43 -1.01 3.51 8.02
C SER A 43 -1.66 4.72 7.35
N LEU A 44 -0.98 5.88 7.37
CA LEU A 44 -1.37 7.09 6.66
C LEU A 44 -0.11 7.81 6.16
N GLY A 45 -0.05 8.14 4.87
CA GLY A 45 1.06 8.91 4.31
C GLY A 45 1.07 10.36 4.79
N ALA A 46 2.27 10.97 4.80
CA ALA A 46 2.43 12.38 5.13
C ALA A 46 1.82 13.29 4.04
N LEU A 47 1.40 14.49 4.40
CA LEU A 47 0.77 15.45 3.49
C LEU A 47 1.79 16.01 2.47
N PRO A 48 1.62 15.72 1.15
CA PRO A 48 2.39 16.41 0.12
C PRO A 48 1.93 17.87 -0.02
N ARG A 49 2.88 18.80 -0.17
CA ARG A 49 2.57 20.25 -0.22
C ARG A 49 1.65 20.64 -1.37
N GLY A 50 1.76 19.96 -2.51
CA GLY A 50 0.91 20.23 -3.69
C GLY A 50 -0.57 19.95 -3.46
N VAL A 51 -0.91 19.01 -2.57
CA VAL A 51 -2.29 18.62 -2.27
C VAL A 51 -3.13 19.80 -1.78
N HIS A 52 -2.58 20.61 -0.87
CA HIS A 52 -3.33 21.77 -0.34
C HIS A 52 -3.74 22.76 -1.43
N ALA A 53 -2.81 23.13 -2.33
CA ALA A 53 -3.08 24.05 -3.43
C ALA A 53 -4.08 23.44 -4.42
N ARG A 54 -3.93 22.16 -4.76
CA ARG A 54 -4.83 21.46 -5.69
C ARG A 54 -6.25 21.36 -5.16
N LEU A 55 -6.43 21.00 -3.88
CA LEU A 55 -7.76 20.92 -3.27
C LEU A 55 -8.42 22.29 -3.18
N ARG A 56 -7.68 23.35 -2.86
CA ARG A 56 -8.20 24.73 -2.90
C ARG A 56 -8.72 25.07 -4.29
N GLN A 57 -7.93 24.82 -5.32
CA GLN A 57 -8.33 25.06 -6.72
C GLN A 57 -9.62 24.30 -7.07
N VAL A 58 -9.73 23.00 -6.68
CA VAL A 58 -10.95 22.23 -6.92
C VAL A 58 -12.16 22.87 -6.24
N VAL A 59 -12.01 23.27 -4.98
CA VAL A 59 -13.14 23.78 -4.19
C VAL A 59 -13.55 25.20 -4.64
N GLU A 60 -12.59 26.09 -4.84
CA GLU A 60 -12.86 27.51 -5.12
C GLU A 60 -13.17 27.75 -6.60
N ASP A 61 -12.32 27.27 -7.52
CA ASP A 61 -12.38 27.60 -8.93
C ASP A 61 -13.23 26.61 -9.75
N GLU A 62 -13.03 25.32 -9.50
CA GLU A 62 -13.68 24.29 -10.30
C GLU A 62 -15.11 24.07 -9.82
N TRP A 63 -15.26 23.59 -8.59
CA TRP A 63 -16.59 23.36 -8.01
C TRP A 63 -17.33 24.68 -7.71
N GLY A 64 -16.71 25.59 -6.97
CA GLY A 64 -17.34 26.86 -6.59
C GLY A 64 -17.60 27.78 -7.77
N GLY A 65 -16.65 27.89 -8.71
CA GLY A 65 -16.72 28.81 -9.83
C GLY A 65 -17.42 28.27 -11.08
N ARG A 66 -17.20 26.99 -11.42
CA ARG A 66 -17.68 26.40 -12.69
C ARG A 66 -18.80 25.39 -12.53
N LEU A 67 -19.06 24.91 -11.29
CA LEU A 67 -20.14 23.96 -10.98
C LEU A 67 -20.10 22.72 -11.91
N ILE A 68 -21.23 22.37 -12.54
CA ILE A 68 -21.35 21.21 -13.43
C ILE A 68 -20.41 21.28 -14.65
N GLY A 69 -20.03 22.48 -15.07
CA GLY A 69 -19.13 22.67 -16.20
C GLY A 69 -17.73 22.11 -15.99
N SER A 70 -17.31 21.88 -14.74
CA SER A 70 -16.01 21.33 -14.40
C SER A 70 -15.81 19.88 -14.85
N TRP A 71 -16.86 19.12 -15.09
CA TRP A 71 -16.73 17.79 -15.66
C TRP A 71 -15.96 17.80 -16.99
N ASN A 72 -16.19 18.80 -17.83
CA ASN A 72 -15.48 18.96 -19.10
C ASN A 72 -14.26 19.90 -18.95
N ALA A 73 -14.44 21.03 -18.28
CA ALA A 73 -13.43 22.08 -18.29
C ALA A 73 -12.23 21.83 -17.35
N ALA A 74 -12.38 20.94 -16.35
CA ALA A 74 -11.35 20.60 -15.37
C ALA A 74 -10.86 19.15 -15.49
N GLY A 75 -11.30 18.40 -16.49
CA GLY A 75 -10.87 17.03 -16.74
C GLY A 75 -11.29 16.02 -15.66
N TRP A 76 -12.44 16.26 -15.01
CA TRP A 76 -12.90 15.35 -13.93
C TRP A 76 -13.28 13.96 -14.45
N MET A 77 -13.71 13.86 -15.72
CA MET A 77 -14.06 12.57 -16.34
C MET A 77 -12.81 11.68 -16.50
N GLU A 78 -11.70 12.27 -16.86
CA GLU A 78 -10.43 11.60 -17.17
C GLU A 78 -9.58 11.34 -15.93
N LEU A 79 -9.88 12.02 -14.82
CA LEU A 79 -9.05 12.00 -13.60
C LEU A 79 -8.78 10.59 -13.04
N PRO A 80 -9.74 9.63 -13.04
CA PRO A 80 -9.48 8.24 -12.66
C PRO A 80 -8.42 7.54 -13.51
N ALA A 81 -8.44 7.74 -14.82
CA ALA A 81 -7.47 7.16 -15.75
C ALA A 81 -6.12 7.87 -15.67
N VAL A 82 -6.11 9.21 -15.55
CA VAL A 82 -4.87 10.01 -15.40
C VAL A 82 -4.12 9.60 -14.14
N THR A 83 -4.81 9.50 -13.00
CA THR A 83 -4.20 9.04 -11.73
C THR A 83 -3.79 7.57 -11.82
N GLY A 84 -4.59 6.73 -12.47
CA GLY A 84 -4.24 5.33 -12.75
C GLY A 84 -2.93 5.21 -13.53
N ALA A 85 -2.75 6.00 -14.58
CA ALA A 85 -1.53 6.02 -15.38
C ALA A 85 -0.28 6.48 -14.59
N LYS A 86 -0.44 7.43 -13.65
CA LYS A 86 0.65 7.81 -12.73
C LYS A 86 1.01 6.65 -11.78
N ILE A 87 0.02 5.94 -11.23
CA ILE A 87 0.24 4.76 -10.38
C ILE A 87 0.88 3.63 -11.17
N ALA A 88 0.47 3.39 -12.41
CA ALA A 88 0.99 2.34 -13.27
C ALA A 88 2.52 2.36 -13.36
N ARG A 89 3.13 3.55 -13.46
CA ARG A 89 4.59 3.72 -13.45
C ARG A 89 5.26 3.26 -12.15
N LEU A 90 4.56 3.37 -11.02
CA LEU A 90 5.08 2.99 -9.70
C LEU A 90 4.93 1.50 -9.39
N VAL A 91 4.08 0.80 -10.16
CA VAL A 91 3.81 -0.62 -9.98
C VAL A 91 4.23 -1.46 -11.21
N GLY A 92 5.01 -0.89 -12.13
CA GLY A 92 5.53 -1.60 -13.31
C GLY A 92 4.42 -2.12 -14.22
N ALA A 93 3.36 -1.33 -14.41
CA ALA A 93 2.22 -1.64 -15.28
C ALA A 93 2.15 -0.67 -16.47
N ARG A 94 1.38 -1.02 -17.47
CA ARG A 94 1.05 -0.11 -18.57
C ARG A 94 0.04 0.93 -18.12
N PRO A 95 0.05 2.15 -18.68
CA PRO A 95 -0.88 3.21 -18.29
C PRO A 95 -2.36 2.83 -18.42
N ASP A 96 -2.68 1.95 -19.36
CA ASP A 96 -4.03 1.46 -19.68
C ASP A 96 -4.45 0.21 -18.86
N GLU A 97 -3.64 -0.22 -17.91
CA GLU A 97 -3.91 -1.38 -17.04
C GLU A 97 -4.36 -0.99 -15.63
N VAL A 98 -4.26 0.29 -15.26
CA VAL A 98 -4.56 0.77 -13.90
C VAL A 98 -5.61 1.87 -13.93
N VAL A 99 -6.60 1.78 -13.05
CA VAL A 99 -7.58 2.84 -12.81
C VAL A 99 -7.72 3.11 -11.31
N ALA A 100 -7.81 4.40 -10.96
CA ALA A 100 -8.10 4.79 -9.58
C ALA A 100 -9.62 4.90 -9.38
N ALA A 101 -10.17 4.06 -8.52
CA ALA A 101 -11.60 4.00 -8.26
C ALA A 101 -11.88 3.34 -6.90
N ASP A 102 -13.04 3.63 -6.35
CA ASP A 102 -13.60 2.97 -5.17
C ASP A 102 -12.66 2.87 -3.96
N SER A 103 -12.86 1.90 -3.10
CA SER A 103 -11.95 1.52 -2.01
C SER A 103 -11.25 0.19 -2.32
N THR A 104 -10.16 -0.14 -1.60
CA THR A 104 -9.50 -1.44 -1.71
C THR A 104 -10.49 -2.59 -1.53
N SER A 105 -11.38 -2.50 -0.54
CA SER A 105 -12.39 -3.55 -0.27
C SER A 105 -13.33 -3.76 -1.45
N VAL A 106 -13.82 -2.68 -2.08
CA VAL A 106 -14.72 -2.74 -3.24
C VAL A 106 -13.96 -3.29 -4.45
N ASN A 107 -12.74 -2.82 -4.70
CA ASN A 107 -11.93 -3.29 -5.81
C ASN A 107 -11.57 -4.78 -5.64
N LEU A 108 -11.20 -5.21 -4.42
CA LEU A 108 -10.92 -6.61 -4.13
C LEU A 108 -12.14 -7.50 -4.38
N PHE A 109 -13.34 -7.06 -3.95
CA PHE A 109 -14.59 -7.76 -4.25
C PHE A 109 -14.81 -7.90 -5.77
N LYS A 110 -14.68 -6.80 -6.52
CA LYS A 110 -14.82 -6.82 -7.98
C LYS A 110 -13.84 -7.78 -8.64
N LEU A 111 -12.57 -7.72 -8.26
CA LEU A 111 -11.51 -8.52 -8.87
C LEU A 111 -11.60 -10.00 -8.50
N LEU A 112 -11.98 -10.36 -7.28
CA LEU A 112 -12.18 -11.76 -6.90
C LEU A 112 -13.35 -12.41 -7.65
N VAL A 113 -14.47 -11.67 -7.80
CA VAL A 113 -15.60 -12.16 -8.64
C VAL A 113 -15.18 -12.30 -10.09
N ALA A 114 -14.47 -11.30 -10.62
CA ALA A 114 -13.97 -11.33 -11.99
C ALA A 114 -12.98 -12.49 -12.22
N ALA A 115 -12.08 -12.74 -11.29
CA ALA A 115 -11.13 -13.86 -11.34
C ALA A 115 -11.85 -15.22 -11.41
N ALA A 116 -12.87 -15.41 -10.56
CA ALA A 116 -13.68 -16.63 -10.59
C ALA A 116 -14.40 -16.82 -11.94
N ARG A 117 -14.93 -15.73 -12.53
CA ARG A 117 -15.59 -15.76 -13.84
C ARG A 117 -14.61 -16.00 -14.99
N LEU A 118 -13.37 -15.52 -14.88
CA LEU A 118 -12.30 -15.77 -15.85
C LEU A 118 -11.80 -17.21 -15.84
N ARG A 119 -12.11 -17.99 -14.81
CA ARG A 119 -11.71 -19.41 -14.67
C ARG A 119 -12.94 -20.31 -14.45
N PRO A 120 -13.86 -20.38 -15.45
CA PRO A 120 -15.06 -21.20 -15.33
C PRO A 120 -14.68 -22.67 -15.06
N GLY A 121 -15.42 -23.30 -14.15
CA GLY A 121 -15.16 -24.70 -13.73
C GLY A 121 -14.12 -24.85 -12.63
N ARG A 122 -13.48 -23.77 -12.15
CA ARG A 122 -12.61 -23.78 -10.98
C ARG A 122 -13.35 -23.19 -9.78
N GLY A 123 -13.37 -23.93 -8.68
CA GLY A 123 -14.25 -23.65 -7.54
C GLY A 123 -13.55 -23.13 -6.28
N VAL A 124 -12.26 -22.78 -6.33
CA VAL A 124 -11.48 -22.46 -5.13
C VAL A 124 -10.84 -21.08 -5.23
N ILE A 125 -11.00 -20.28 -4.17
CA ILE A 125 -10.20 -19.09 -3.89
C ILE A 125 -9.17 -19.46 -2.82
N VAL A 126 -7.88 -19.26 -3.07
CA VAL A 126 -6.82 -19.47 -2.09
C VAL A 126 -6.32 -18.14 -1.56
N THR A 127 -6.20 -17.99 -0.24
CA THR A 127 -5.61 -16.83 0.42
C THR A 127 -4.97 -17.22 1.77
N GLU A 128 -4.17 -16.35 2.35
CA GLU A 128 -3.51 -16.64 3.63
C GLU A 128 -4.30 -16.13 4.85
N PRO A 129 -4.27 -16.82 6.00
CA PRO A 129 -5.01 -16.44 7.21
C PRO A 129 -4.42 -15.20 7.90
N SER A 130 -3.16 -14.87 7.61
CA SER A 130 -2.44 -13.71 8.17
C SER A 130 -2.63 -12.42 7.37
N THR A 131 -3.34 -12.47 6.22
CA THR A 131 -3.64 -11.28 5.42
C THR A 131 -4.39 -10.21 6.24
N PHE A 132 -4.42 -8.98 5.74
CA PHE A 132 -5.22 -7.95 6.38
C PHE A 132 -6.68 -8.44 6.50
N PRO A 133 -7.33 -8.33 7.67
CA PRO A 133 -8.62 -8.99 7.92
C PRO A 133 -9.69 -8.76 6.86
N THR A 134 -9.71 -7.54 6.27
CA THR A 134 -10.65 -7.21 5.19
C THR A 134 -10.51 -8.12 3.98
N ASP A 135 -9.30 -8.50 3.60
CA ASP A 135 -9.06 -9.34 2.43
C ASP A 135 -9.67 -10.73 2.64
N GLY A 136 -9.45 -11.29 3.83
CA GLY A 136 -10.10 -12.54 4.23
C GLY A 136 -11.62 -12.44 4.29
N TYR A 137 -12.16 -11.32 4.83
CA TYR A 137 -13.61 -11.10 4.89
C TYR A 137 -14.24 -11.02 3.50
N ILE A 138 -13.60 -10.29 2.58
CA ILE A 138 -14.08 -10.15 1.20
C ILE A 138 -13.96 -11.47 0.47
N ALA A 139 -12.83 -12.19 0.58
CA ALA A 139 -12.66 -13.50 -0.04
C ALA A 139 -13.73 -14.50 0.44
N ALA A 140 -14.01 -14.54 1.76
CA ALA A 140 -15.07 -15.37 2.33
C ALA A 140 -16.46 -14.97 1.84
N SER A 141 -16.71 -13.65 1.67
CA SER A 141 -17.99 -13.16 1.16
C SER A 141 -18.19 -13.54 -0.31
N VAL A 142 -17.16 -13.39 -1.15
CA VAL A 142 -17.19 -13.79 -2.56
C VAL A 142 -17.38 -15.29 -2.70
N ALA A 143 -16.60 -16.10 -1.96
CA ALA A 143 -16.74 -17.57 -1.98
C ALA A 143 -18.18 -17.99 -1.65
N ARG A 144 -18.75 -17.46 -0.58
CA ARG A 144 -20.13 -17.73 -0.18
C ARG A 144 -21.15 -17.29 -1.24
N THR A 145 -20.97 -16.12 -1.85
CA THR A 145 -21.89 -15.55 -2.85
C THR A 145 -21.90 -16.36 -4.14
N LEU A 146 -20.74 -16.87 -4.55
CA LEU A 146 -20.57 -17.64 -5.79
C LEU A 146 -20.64 -19.16 -5.59
N GLY A 147 -20.79 -19.65 -4.37
CA GLY A 147 -20.78 -21.09 -4.07
C GLY A 147 -19.41 -21.72 -4.26
N LEU A 148 -18.33 -20.98 -3.99
CA LEU A 148 -16.95 -21.44 -4.09
C LEU A 148 -16.41 -21.84 -2.72
N GLU A 149 -15.32 -22.62 -2.71
CA GLU A 149 -14.50 -22.89 -1.54
C GLU A 149 -13.55 -21.73 -1.27
N LEU A 150 -13.40 -21.31 0.00
CA LEU A 150 -12.27 -20.49 0.45
C LEU A 150 -11.28 -21.42 1.13
N ARG A 151 -10.07 -21.52 0.56
CA ARG A 151 -8.97 -22.33 1.10
C ARG A 151 -7.90 -21.42 1.69
N TRP A 152 -7.58 -21.64 2.97
CA TRP A 152 -6.50 -20.94 3.65
C TRP A 152 -5.17 -21.65 3.40
N CYS A 153 -4.16 -20.94 2.90
CA CYS A 153 -2.82 -21.48 2.68
C CYS A 153 -1.88 -21.23 3.87
N ASP A 154 -0.81 -22.01 3.95
CA ASP A 154 0.31 -21.67 4.82
C ASP A 154 1.04 -20.44 4.24
N PRO A 155 1.21 -19.36 5.03
CA PRO A 155 1.96 -18.20 4.59
C PRO A 155 3.43 -18.48 4.22
N LEU A 156 4.01 -19.57 4.68
CA LEU A 156 5.38 -19.97 4.34
C LEU A 156 5.47 -20.79 3.04
N ASP A 157 4.37 -21.40 2.63
CA ASP A 157 4.26 -22.17 1.39
C ASP A 157 2.86 -22.04 0.77
N PRO A 158 2.50 -20.85 0.24
CA PRO A 158 1.17 -20.63 -0.33
C PRO A 158 0.83 -21.56 -1.50
N LEU A 159 1.84 -21.97 -2.28
CA LEU A 159 1.65 -22.79 -3.47
C LEU A 159 1.22 -24.22 -3.15
N ALA A 160 1.54 -24.76 -1.97
CA ALA A 160 1.08 -26.08 -1.54
C ALA A 160 -0.46 -26.20 -1.49
N SER A 161 -1.18 -25.08 -1.40
CA SER A 161 -2.64 -25.03 -1.38
C SER A 161 -3.27 -24.77 -2.75
N VAL A 162 -2.47 -24.50 -3.78
CA VAL A 162 -2.93 -24.20 -5.14
C VAL A 162 -2.98 -25.47 -5.97
N GLY A 163 -4.10 -25.71 -6.65
CA GLY A 163 -4.30 -26.86 -7.52
C GLY A 163 -5.13 -26.53 -8.75
N ARG A 164 -5.43 -27.54 -9.55
CA ARG A 164 -6.23 -27.39 -10.78
C ARG A 164 -7.66 -26.91 -10.56
N ASP A 165 -8.16 -27.00 -9.34
CA ASP A 165 -9.46 -26.49 -8.90
C ASP A 165 -9.42 -25.01 -8.47
N THR A 166 -8.23 -24.43 -8.33
CA THR A 166 -8.04 -23.05 -7.89
C THR A 166 -8.31 -22.05 -9.02
N ALA A 167 -9.25 -21.15 -8.82
CA ALA A 167 -9.53 -20.05 -9.73
C ALA A 167 -8.52 -18.90 -9.57
N VAL A 168 -8.20 -18.56 -8.32
CA VAL A 168 -7.30 -17.45 -7.99
C VAL A 168 -6.55 -17.71 -6.68
N LEU A 169 -5.25 -17.37 -6.69
CA LEU A 169 -4.45 -17.16 -5.50
C LEU A 169 -4.41 -15.67 -5.23
N ALA A 170 -4.91 -15.24 -4.06
CA ALA A 170 -4.96 -13.84 -3.65
C ALA A 170 -4.08 -13.63 -2.43
N LEU A 171 -3.00 -12.85 -2.56
CA LEU A 171 -2.02 -12.61 -1.50
C LEU A 171 -1.69 -11.14 -1.35
N THR A 172 -1.35 -10.75 -0.13
CA THR A 172 -0.76 -9.44 0.15
C THR A 172 0.75 -9.49 -0.10
N HIS A 173 1.29 -8.64 -0.99
CA HIS A 173 2.71 -8.66 -1.35
C HIS A 173 3.62 -8.37 -0.15
N VAL A 174 3.26 -7.39 0.69
CA VAL A 174 3.96 -7.12 1.96
C VAL A 174 3.00 -7.24 3.11
N ASP A 175 3.25 -8.19 3.99
CA ASP A 175 2.44 -8.46 5.18
C ASP A 175 2.39 -7.25 6.11
N PHE A 176 1.17 -6.83 6.46
CA PHE A 176 0.93 -5.61 7.24
C PHE A 176 1.45 -5.69 8.67
N ARG A 177 1.61 -6.88 9.22
CA ARG A 177 1.95 -7.12 10.62
C ARG A 177 3.44 -7.35 10.82
N THR A 178 4.05 -8.15 9.98
CA THR A 178 5.46 -8.53 10.09
C THR A 178 6.37 -7.73 9.16
N GLY A 179 5.82 -7.15 8.08
CA GLY A 179 6.61 -6.54 7.02
C GLY A 179 7.26 -7.56 6.08
N ARG A 180 6.98 -8.86 6.21
CA ARG A 180 7.49 -9.89 5.30
C ARG A 180 6.98 -9.62 3.88
N MET A 181 7.87 -9.74 2.91
CA MET A 181 7.58 -9.55 1.49
C MET A 181 7.72 -10.87 0.74
N TYR A 182 6.75 -11.18 -0.09
CA TYR A 182 6.77 -12.35 -0.97
C TYR A 182 7.62 -12.11 -2.22
N ASP A 183 8.18 -13.20 -2.77
CA ASP A 183 8.70 -13.23 -4.13
C ASP A 183 7.52 -13.27 -5.11
N MET A 184 7.19 -12.10 -5.67
CA MET A 184 6.06 -11.91 -6.59
C MET A 184 6.19 -12.78 -7.83
N ASP A 185 7.38 -12.84 -8.41
CA ASP A 185 7.64 -13.60 -9.63
C ASP A 185 7.48 -15.11 -9.41
N ALA A 186 8.06 -15.64 -8.33
CA ALA A 186 8.00 -17.06 -8.04
C ALA A 186 6.55 -17.52 -7.76
N LEU A 187 5.81 -16.76 -6.95
CA LEU A 187 4.43 -17.12 -6.60
C LEU A 187 3.47 -16.96 -7.79
N THR A 188 3.64 -15.93 -8.61
CA THR A 188 2.82 -15.76 -9.81
C THR A 188 3.04 -16.91 -10.78
N ARG A 189 4.30 -17.27 -11.09
CA ARG A 189 4.62 -18.42 -11.94
C ARG A 189 4.09 -19.73 -11.38
N GLY A 190 4.18 -19.93 -10.06
CA GLY A 190 3.65 -21.13 -9.39
C GLY A 190 2.14 -21.24 -9.51
N ALA A 191 1.39 -20.15 -9.29
CA ALA A 191 -0.05 -20.14 -9.49
C ALA A 191 -0.43 -20.46 -10.94
N HIS A 192 0.26 -19.87 -11.90
CA HIS A 192 0.05 -20.12 -13.34
C HIS A 192 0.37 -21.56 -13.75
N ALA A 193 1.36 -22.22 -13.15
CA ALA A 193 1.68 -23.62 -13.42
C ALA A 193 0.49 -24.55 -13.15
N GLU A 194 -0.35 -24.20 -12.16
CA GLU A 194 -1.61 -24.90 -11.87
C GLU A 194 -2.81 -24.31 -12.65
N GLY A 195 -2.58 -23.23 -13.43
CA GLY A 195 -3.60 -22.53 -14.22
C GLY A 195 -4.51 -21.60 -13.39
N ALA A 196 -4.17 -21.32 -12.14
CA ALA A 196 -4.82 -20.33 -11.31
C ALA A 196 -4.40 -18.92 -11.73
N LEU A 197 -5.27 -17.91 -11.51
CA LEU A 197 -4.89 -16.50 -11.61
C LEU A 197 -4.17 -16.05 -10.34
N MET A 198 -3.35 -15.00 -10.48
CA MET A 198 -2.71 -14.32 -9.35
C MET A 198 -3.32 -12.94 -9.13
N LEU A 199 -3.78 -12.66 -7.90
CA LEU A 199 -4.25 -11.36 -7.44
C LEU A 199 -3.36 -10.86 -6.30
N TRP A 200 -2.74 -9.69 -6.49
CA TRP A 200 -1.88 -9.06 -5.49
C TRP A 200 -2.56 -7.90 -4.78
N ASP A 201 -2.53 -7.87 -3.44
CA ASP A 201 -2.73 -6.64 -2.67
C ASP A 201 -1.38 -5.92 -2.49
N LEU A 202 -1.33 -4.68 -2.98
CA LEU A 202 -0.15 -3.82 -2.98
C LEU A 202 -0.21 -2.70 -1.94
N CYS A 203 -1.13 -2.76 -0.97
CA CYS A 203 -1.35 -1.70 0.01
C CYS A 203 -0.11 -1.32 0.83
N HIS A 204 0.83 -2.24 1.02
CA HIS A 204 2.10 -2.00 1.71
C HIS A 204 3.33 -2.01 0.79
N SER A 205 3.12 -2.11 -0.53
CA SER A 205 4.20 -2.18 -1.52
C SER A 205 4.27 -0.94 -2.38
N ALA A 206 3.13 -0.50 -2.96
CA ALA A 206 3.08 0.61 -3.89
C ALA A 206 3.62 1.90 -3.25
N GLY A 207 4.67 2.47 -3.88
CA GLY A 207 5.33 3.68 -3.39
C GLY A 207 6.37 3.47 -2.28
N ALA A 208 6.61 2.22 -1.82
CA ALA A 208 7.57 1.90 -0.77
C ALA A 208 8.66 0.91 -1.21
N VAL A 209 8.30 -0.04 -2.07
CA VAL A 209 9.22 -1.02 -2.65
C VAL A 209 8.98 -1.13 -4.15
N PRO A 210 9.97 -1.55 -4.94
CA PRO A 210 9.75 -1.81 -6.35
C PRO A 210 8.69 -2.88 -6.55
N VAL A 211 7.78 -2.61 -7.46
CA VAL A 211 6.77 -3.56 -7.96
C VAL A 211 6.87 -3.52 -9.49
N ASP A 212 6.84 -4.66 -10.13
CA ASP A 212 6.78 -4.78 -11.58
C ASP A 212 5.75 -5.86 -11.97
N LEU A 213 4.48 -5.43 -12.02
CA LEU A 213 3.35 -6.32 -12.32
C LEU A 213 3.47 -6.96 -13.71
N THR A 214 4.00 -6.20 -14.69
CA THR A 214 4.19 -6.70 -16.04
C THR A 214 5.26 -7.77 -16.09
N ALA A 215 6.45 -7.54 -15.50
CA ALA A 215 7.53 -8.51 -15.48
C ALA A 215 7.16 -9.77 -14.69
N ALA A 216 6.47 -9.62 -13.57
CA ALA A 216 5.98 -10.74 -12.77
C ALA A 216 4.86 -11.53 -13.46
N GLY A 217 4.25 -10.98 -14.51
CA GLY A 217 3.11 -11.59 -15.18
C GLY A 217 1.83 -11.62 -14.33
N ALA A 218 1.70 -10.68 -13.38
CA ALA A 218 0.52 -10.61 -12.53
C ALA A 218 -0.76 -10.42 -13.34
N ASP A 219 -1.84 -11.07 -12.94
CA ASP A 219 -3.13 -10.98 -13.64
C ASP A 219 -3.96 -9.78 -13.15
N LEU A 220 -4.02 -9.63 -11.83
CA LEU A 220 -4.87 -8.67 -11.14
C LEU A 220 -4.12 -8.08 -9.94
N ALA A 221 -4.40 -6.82 -9.61
CA ALA A 221 -3.92 -6.25 -8.34
C ALA A 221 -4.87 -5.16 -7.82
N VAL A 222 -4.81 -4.94 -6.51
CA VAL A 222 -5.42 -3.81 -5.80
C VAL A 222 -4.37 -3.09 -4.97
N GLY A 223 -4.65 -1.84 -4.60
CA GLY A 223 -3.86 -1.15 -3.61
C GLY A 223 -4.55 0.11 -3.12
N CYS A 224 -4.29 0.50 -1.88
CA CYS A 224 -4.75 1.78 -1.35
C CYS A 224 -3.77 2.90 -1.72
N THR A 225 -4.26 4.14 -1.71
CA THR A 225 -3.43 5.29 -2.07
C THR A 225 -3.11 6.20 -0.88
N TYR A 226 -3.77 6.02 0.25
CA TYR A 226 -3.61 6.87 1.43
C TYR A 226 -2.39 6.53 2.30
N LYS A 227 -1.71 5.40 2.06
CA LYS A 227 -0.49 4.98 2.75
C LYS A 227 0.74 5.59 2.06
N TYR A 228 1.65 4.77 1.54
CA TYR A 228 2.90 5.22 0.91
C TYR A 228 2.73 6.07 -0.34
N LEU A 229 1.54 6.06 -0.99
CA LEU A 229 1.21 6.97 -2.09
C LEU A 229 0.73 8.35 -1.61
N ASN A 230 0.55 8.55 -0.30
CA ASN A 230 0.35 9.83 0.38
C ASN A 230 -0.89 10.63 -0.07
N ALA A 231 -1.92 9.99 -0.62
CA ALA A 231 -3.09 10.66 -1.19
C ALA A 231 -4.07 11.23 -0.15
N GLY A 232 -3.82 10.99 1.13
CA GLY A 232 -4.62 11.50 2.24
C GLY A 232 -5.75 10.56 2.68
N PRO A 233 -6.40 10.87 3.80
CA PRO A 233 -7.39 10.00 4.44
C PRO A 233 -8.61 9.80 3.54
N GLY A 234 -9.01 8.53 3.34
CA GLY A 234 -10.17 8.18 2.52
C GLY A 234 -9.98 8.35 1.01
N ALA A 235 -8.75 8.58 0.54
CA ALA A 235 -8.46 8.66 -0.88
C ALA A 235 -8.84 7.36 -1.61
N PRO A 236 -9.29 7.44 -2.89
CA PRO A 236 -9.70 6.28 -3.66
C PRO A 236 -8.54 5.29 -3.82
N ALA A 237 -8.88 4.02 -3.85
CA ALA A 237 -7.94 2.95 -4.16
C ALA A 237 -7.66 2.86 -5.67
N PHE A 238 -6.84 1.91 -6.06
CA PHE A 238 -6.65 1.56 -7.47
C PHE A 238 -6.83 0.06 -7.68
N CYS A 239 -7.16 -0.31 -8.90
CA CYS A 239 -7.08 -1.69 -9.37
C CYS A 239 -6.30 -1.78 -10.68
N TYR A 240 -5.64 -2.91 -10.86
CA TYR A 240 -4.90 -3.31 -12.04
C TYR A 240 -5.57 -4.53 -12.65
N VAL A 241 -5.69 -4.52 -13.97
CA VAL A 241 -6.11 -5.67 -14.77
C VAL A 241 -5.14 -5.80 -15.93
N ALA A 242 -4.41 -6.91 -15.99
CA ALA A 242 -3.50 -7.18 -17.10
C ALA A 242 -4.24 -7.11 -18.45
N THR A 243 -3.59 -6.54 -19.46
CA THR A 243 -4.18 -6.37 -20.82
C THR A 243 -4.80 -7.65 -21.35
N ALA A 244 -4.19 -8.82 -21.08
CA ALA A 244 -4.67 -10.11 -21.51
C ALA A 244 -6.08 -10.46 -21.00
N HIS A 245 -6.51 -9.84 -19.90
CA HIS A 245 -7.81 -10.11 -19.28
C HIS A 245 -8.85 -9.00 -19.50
N GLN A 246 -8.45 -7.81 -19.95
CA GLN A 246 -9.31 -6.63 -20.01
C GLN A 246 -10.59 -6.84 -20.84
N GLU A 247 -10.53 -7.57 -21.94
CA GLU A 247 -11.70 -7.81 -22.76
C GLU A 247 -12.68 -8.83 -22.17
N ALA A 248 -12.16 -9.76 -21.36
CA ALA A 248 -12.94 -10.84 -20.77
C ALA A 248 -13.35 -10.58 -19.30
N VAL A 249 -12.71 -9.61 -18.64
CA VAL A 249 -13.01 -9.33 -17.24
C VAL A 249 -14.45 -8.84 -17.06
N ASP A 250 -15.20 -9.54 -16.20
CA ASP A 250 -16.60 -9.25 -15.89
C ASP A 250 -16.77 -9.05 -14.38
N GLN A 251 -16.77 -7.79 -13.95
CA GLN A 251 -16.92 -7.40 -12.56
C GLN A 251 -18.40 -7.20 -12.19
N PRO A 252 -18.81 -7.49 -10.93
CA PRO A 252 -20.22 -7.59 -10.54
C PRO A 252 -20.92 -6.25 -10.27
N LEU A 253 -20.16 -5.16 -10.00
CA LEU A 253 -20.69 -3.85 -9.65
C LEU A 253 -20.76 -2.97 -10.91
N THR A 254 -21.55 -3.42 -11.89
CA THR A 254 -21.78 -2.66 -13.13
C THR A 254 -22.43 -1.31 -12.80
N GLY A 255 -21.84 -0.24 -13.32
CA GLY A 255 -22.33 1.10 -13.10
C GLY A 255 -22.11 2.01 -14.29
N TRP A 256 -22.77 3.15 -14.30
CA TRP A 256 -22.82 4.03 -15.46
C TRP A 256 -21.44 4.55 -15.90
N MET A 257 -20.48 4.74 -14.97
CA MET A 257 -19.11 5.18 -15.30
C MET A 257 -18.22 4.08 -15.87
N GLY A 258 -18.63 2.82 -15.77
CA GLY A 258 -18.01 1.68 -16.43
C GLY A 258 -18.70 1.28 -17.74
N HIS A 259 -19.71 2.04 -18.16
CA HIS A 259 -20.43 1.82 -19.42
C HIS A 259 -19.67 2.42 -20.61
N ALA A 260 -19.72 1.76 -21.77
CA ALA A 260 -19.08 2.22 -23.01
C ALA A 260 -19.53 3.62 -23.47
N ALA A 261 -20.79 3.97 -23.18
CA ALA A 261 -21.39 5.27 -23.47
C ALA A 261 -22.19 5.78 -22.26
N PRO A 262 -21.54 6.32 -21.21
CA PRO A 262 -22.19 6.65 -19.93
C PRO A 262 -23.39 7.61 -20.05
N PHE A 263 -23.36 8.50 -21.04
CA PHE A 263 -24.39 9.53 -21.25
C PHE A 263 -25.45 9.14 -22.27
N ALA A 264 -25.38 7.95 -22.89
CA ALA A 264 -26.45 7.42 -23.72
C ALA A 264 -27.69 7.08 -22.88
N MET A 265 -27.51 6.85 -21.58
CA MET A 265 -28.56 6.47 -20.61
C MET A 265 -29.33 5.22 -21.09
N ASP A 266 -28.61 4.30 -21.74
CA ASP A 266 -29.17 3.05 -22.23
C ASP A 266 -29.65 2.18 -21.07
N ARG A 267 -30.68 1.37 -21.35
CA ARG A 267 -31.23 0.43 -20.39
C ARG A 267 -30.29 -0.75 -20.13
N ASP A 268 -29.62 -1.20 -21.17
CA ASP A 268 -28.77 -2.38 -21.14
C ASP A 268 -27.31 -1.97 -20.93
N TYR A 269 -26.63 -2.66 -20.02
CA TYR A 269 -25.24 -2.36 -19.73
C TYR A 269 -24.31 -2.94 -20.80
N THR A 270 -23.53 -2.05 -21.42
CA THR A 270 -22.39 -2.42 -22.28
C THR A 270 -21.12 -1.98 -21.60
N PRO A 271 -20.19 -2.90 -21.23
CA PRO A 271 -18.96 -2.53 -20.53
C PRO A 271 -18.06 -1.65 -21.40
N ALA A 272 -17.41 -0.67 -20.78
CA ALA A 272 -16.36 0.10 -21.39
C ALA A 272 -15.19 -0.80 -21.83
N THR A 273 -14.36 -0.34 -22.73
CA THR A 273 -13.13 -1.02 -23.15
C THR A 273 -12.04 -0.89 -22.09
N GLY A 274 -11.12 -1.85 -22.06
CA GLY A 274 -9.96 -1.79 -21.19
C GLY A 274 -10.30 -1.79 -19.71
N VAL A 275 -9.44 -1.18 -18.90
CA VAL A 275 -9.59 -1.14 -17.44
C VAL A 275 -10.73 -0.23 -16.97
N ASP A 276 -11.23 0.68 -17.81
CA ASP A 276 -12.34 1.58 -17.45
C ASP A 276 -13.63 0.85 -17.08
N ARG A 277 -13.84 -0.38 -17.57
CA ARG A 277 -14.98 -1.22 -17.12
C ARG A 277 -14.96 -1.56 -15.63
N MET A 278 -13.82 -1.35 -14.95
CA MET A 278 -13.71 -1.51 -13.50
C MET A 278 -14.29 -0.34 -12.71
N ARG A 279 -14.65 0.76 -13.38
CA ARG A 279 -15.36 1.89 -12.75
C ARG A 279 -16.83 1.52 -12.51
N ALA A 280 -17.42 2.06 -11.45
CA ALA A 280 -18.82 1.84 -11.12
C ALA A 280 -19.62 3.15 -11.10
N GLY A 281 -19.57 3.88 -10.00
CA GLY A 281 -20.29 5.12 -9.79
C GLY A 281 -19.51 6.38 -10.18
N THR A 282 -20.10 7.53 -9.86
CA THR A 282 -19.46 8.84 -9.99
C THR A 282 -18.13 8.87 -9.24
N PRO A 283 -17.03 9.24 -9.88
CA PRO A 283 -15.72 9.24 -9.22
C PRO A 283 -15.61 10.29 -8.09
N PRO A 284 -14.91 9.99 -7.00
CA PRO A 284 -14.74 10.89 -5.87
C PRO A 284 -13.70 11.99 -6.19
N ILE A 285 -14.13 13.06 -6.85
CA ILE A 285 -13.26 14.08 -7.46
C ILE A 285 -12.29 14.71 -6.45
N LEU A 286 -12.73 15.07 -5.23
CA LEU A 286 -11.82 15.65 -4.22
C LEU A 286 -10.71 14.67 -3.85
N GLY A 287 -11.05 13.39 -3.66
CA GLY A 287 -10.06 12.35 -3.34
C GLY A 287 -9.10 12.08 -4.51
N LEU A 288 -9.60 12.06 -5.75
CA LEU A 288 -8.78 11.89 -6.95
C LEU A 288 -7.86 13.09 -7.20
N ALA A 289 -8.32 14.31 -6.97
CA ALA A 289 -7.49 15.50 -7.08
C ALA A 289 -6.37 15.52 -6.01
N SER A 290 -6.68 15.06 -4.80
CA SER A 290 -5.66 14.84 -3.77
C SER A 290 -4.63 13.80 -4.21
N LEU A 291 -5.09 12.67 -4.73
CA LEU A 291 -4.23 11.59 -5.24
C LEU A 291 -3.35 12.09 -6.40
N ASP A 292 -3.93 12.80 -7.37
CA ASP A 292 -3.19 13.33 -8.52
C ASP A 292 -2.01 14.20 -8.09
N ALA A 293 -2.26 15.16 -7.19
CA ALA A 293 -1.23 16.04 -6.64
C ALA A 293 -0.24 15.30 -5.71
N ALA A 294 -0.68 14.25 -5.01
CA ALA A 294 0.20 13.46 -4.15
C ALA A 294 1.21 12.64 -4.96
N LEU A 295 0.79 12.12 -6.11
CA LEU A 295 1.66 11.35 -7.00
C LEU A 295 2.80 12.19 -7.61
N ASP A 296 2.67 13.51 -7.67
CA ASP A 296 3.75 14.41 -8.10
C ASP A 296 4.94 14.38 -7.11
N ALA A 297 4.73 13.91 -5.88
CA ALA A 297 5.84 13.70 -4.94
C ALA A 297 6.84 12.62 -5.42
N PHE A 298 6.46 11.78 -6.38
CA PHE A 298 7.31 10.75 -6.99
C PHE A 298 8.01 11.21 -8.28
N GLU A 299 7.82 12.46 -8.72
CA GLU A 299 8.53 12.97 -9.92
C GLU A 299 10.05 12.93 -9.73
N GLY A 300 10.76 12.37 -10.72
CA GLY A 300 12.22 12.24 -10.67
C GLY A 300 12.74 11.27 -9.62
N VAL A 301 11.87 10.48 -9.01
CA VAL A 301 12.26 9.40 -8.08
C VAL A 301 12.52 8.13 -8.87
N ASP A 302 13.76 7.63 -8.78
CA ASP A 302 14.12 6.31 -9.28
C ASP A 302 13.71 5.23 -8.28
N THR A 303 13.06 4.17 -8.76
CA THR A 303 12.55 3.08 -7.90
C THR A 303 13.67 2.27 -7.27
N ALA A 304 14.84 2.18 -7.92
CA ALA A 304 16.01 1.53 -7.35
C ALA A 304 16.61 2.36 -6.20
N ASP A 305 16.65 3.70 -6.32
CA ASP A 305 17.04 4.60 -5.24
C ASP A 305 16.07 4.51 -4.06
N LEU A 306 14.76 4.50 -4.37
CA LEU A 306 13.71 4.32 -3.36
C LEU A 306 13.93 3.02 -2.59
N ARG A 307 14.21 1.91 -3.27
CA ARG A 307 14.48 0.62 -2.63
C ARG A 307 15.78 0.65 -1.82
N ARG A 308 16.87 1.19 -2.38
CA ARG A 308 18.14 1.30 -1.63
C ARG A 308 17.95 2.04 -0.32
N LYS A 309 17.25 3.17 -0.36
CA LYS A 309 16.96 3.95 0.86
C LYS A 309 16.05 3.20 1.82
N SER A 310 14.98 2.57 1.35
CA SER A 310 14.09 1.73 2.17
C SER A 310 14.88 0.64 2.92
N VAL A 311 15.74 -0.08 2.22
CA VAL A 311 16.62 -1.11 2.81
C VAL A 311 17.59 -0.51 3.82
N ALA A 312 18.23 0.62 3.49
CA ALA A 312 19.18 1.28 4.39
C ALA A 312 18.51 1.77 5.69
N LEU A 313 17.32 2.38 5.61
CA LEU A 313 16.56 2.83 6.77
C LEU A 313 16.13 1.65 7.66
N THR A 314 15.52 0.62 7.06
CA THR A 314 15.05 -0.55 7.81
C THR A 314 16.19 -1.36 8.41
N SER A 315 17.32 -1.54 7.69
CA SER A 315 18.50 -2.22 8.22
C SER A 315 19.09 -1.44 9.39
N SER A 316 19.31 -0.13 9.23
CA SER A 316 19.83 0.71 10.33
C SER A 316 18.93 0.67 11.57
N PHE A 317 17.61 0.65 11.39
CA PHE A 317 16.67 0.53 12.52
C PHE A 317 16.80 -0.83 13.20
N ILE A 318 16.84 -1.93 12.45
CA ILE A 318 16.99 -3.29 12.98
C ILE A 318 18.31 -3.43 13.75
N ASP A 319 19.41 -2.95 13.17
CA ASP A 319 20.74 -3.06 13.78
C ASP A 319 20.85 -2.25 15.08
N LEU A 320 20.35 -1.00 15.08
CA LEU A 320 20.29 -0.15 16.28
C LEU A 320 19.38 -0.73 17.36
N VAL A 321 18.23 -1.31 17.01
CA VAL A 321 17.34 -1.98 17.96
C VAL A 321 18.05 -3.16 18.62
N ARG A 322 18.74 -3.99 17.85
CA ARG A 322 19.50 -5.16 18.36
C ARG A 322 20.68 -4.76 19.22
N GLU A 323 21.34 -3.65 18.90
CA GLU A 323 22.48 -3.15 19.68
C GLU A 323 22.04 -2.55 21.02
N HIS A 324 20.86 -1.91 21.04
CA HIS A 324 20.48 -1.07 22.19
C HIS A 324 19.27 -1.56 22.97
N THR A 325 18.63 -2.65 22.57
CA THR A 325 17.43 -3.20 23.23
C THR A 325 17.39 -4.72 23.15
N ASP A 326 16.60 -5.34 24.05
CA ASP A 326 16.32 -6.79 24.02
C ASP A 326 15.01 -7.13 23.26
N LEU A 327 14.50 -6.20 22.44
CA LEU A 327 13.25 -6.43 21.71
C LEU A 327 13.42 -7.46 20.59
N GLU A 328 12.44 -8.33 20.46
CA GLU A 328 12.36 -9.24 19.31
C GLU A 328 11.99 -8.46 18.05
N VAL A 329 12.82 -8.53 17.03
CA VAL A 329 12.52 -8.04 15.69
C VAL A 329 11.75 -9.14 14.95
N VAL A 330 10.45 -8.90 14.69
CA VAL A 330 9.56 -9.85 14.02
C VAL A 330 9.74 -9.83 12.50
N THR A 331 10.14 -8.69 11.96
CA THR A 331 10.38 -8.51 10.54
C THR A 331 11.59 -9.31 10.06
N PRO A 332 11.53 -9.97 8.90
CA PRO A 332 12.68 -10.68 8.33
C PRO A 332 13.93 -9.80 8.21
N SER A 333 15.08 -10.38 8.56
CA SER A 333 16.36 -9.64 8.52
C SER A 333 16.92 -9.49 7.11
N ALA A 334 16.60 -10.43 6.22
CA ALA A 334 17.02 -10.40 4.82
C ALA A 334 16.28 -9.27 4.08
N PRO A 335 16.99 -8.33 3.45
CA PRO A 335 16.36 -7.21 2.74
C PRO A 335 15.35 -7.64 1.67
N GLU A 336 15.65 -8.71 0.95
CA GLU A 336 14.79 -9.28 -0.10
C GLU A 336 13.47 -9.85 0.42
N GLU A 337 13.41 -10.21 1.70
CA GLU A 337 12.24 -10.81 2.35
C GLU A 337 11.38 -9.79 3.11
N ARG A 338 11.70 -8.49 3.05
CA ARG A 338 10.93 -7.46 3.77
C ARG A 338 10.59 -6.25 2.92
N GLY A 339 9.46 -5.64 3.24
CA GLY A 339 9.05 -4.33 2.71
C GLY A 339 9.76 -3.15 3.40
N SER A 340 9.09 -2.01 3.45
CA SER A 340 9.59 -0.77 4.06
C SER A 340 9.01 -0.53 5.46
N GLN A 341 8.93 -1.59 6.26
CA GLN A 341 8.35 -1.63 7.59
C GLN A 341 9.20 -2.50 8.51
N VAL A 342 9.28 -2.16 9.80
CA VAL A 342 9.86 -3.00 10.84
C VAL A 342 8.88 -3.13 12.00
N SER A 343 8.71 -4.34 12.48
CA SER A 343 7.81 -4.71 13.57
C SER A 343 8.60 -5.30 14.72
N LEU A 344 8.34 -4.81 15.91
CA LEU A 344 8.98 -5.23 17.15
C LEU A 344 7.93 -5.84 18.08
N ARG A 345 8.29 -6.92 18.78
CA ARG A 345 7.40 -7.52 19.78
C ARG A 345 7.71 -7.03 21.19
N HIS A 346 6.66 -6.63 21.91
CA HIS A 346 6.70 -6.32 23.34
C HIS A 346 5.35 -6.61 23.98
N PRO A 347 5.28 -7.24 25.17
CA PRO A 347 3.99 -7.55 25.83
C PRO A 347 3.09 -6.33 26.07
N GLN A 348 3.69 -5.16 26.24
CA GLN A 348 3.00 -3.88 26.39
C GLN A 348 3.27 -2.95 25.20
N ALA A 349 3.25 -3.50 23.96
CA ALA A 349 3.58 -2.75 22.73
C ALA A 349 2.73 -1.48 22.56
N TYR A 350 1.45 -1.51 22.95
CA TYR A 350 0.60 -0.31 22.93
C TYR A 350 1.19 0.82 23.81
N GLY A 351 1.56 0.51 25.05
CA GLY A 351 2.19 1.49 25.95
C GLY A 351 3.52 2.02 25.40
N VAL A 352 4.34 1.14 24.80
CA VAL A 352 5.60 1.55 24.14
C VAL A 352 5.33 2.56 23.04
N VAL A 353 4.35 2.29 22.18
CA VAL A 353 3.98 3.20 21.08
C VAL A 353 3.45 4.53 21.62
N GLN A 354 2.59 4.52 22.64
CA GLN A 354 2.07 5.75 23.24
C GLN A 354 3.16 6.60 23.89
N ALA A 355 4.10 5.96 24.61
CA ALA A 355 5.25 6.66 25.20
C ALA A 355 6.19 7.25 24.14
N LEU A 356 6.35 6.58 22.99
CA LEU A 356 7.09 7.11 21.84
C LEU A 356 6.38 8.31 21.21
N ILE A 357 5.06 8.24 21.03
CA ILE A 357 4.25 9.36 20.50
C ILE A 357 4.40 10.59 21.41
N ALA A 358 4.35 10.41 22.73
CA ALA A 358 4.58 11.50 23.69
C ALA A 358 5.97 12.13 23.57
N ARG A 359 6.94 11.42 22.96
CA ARG A 359 8.29 11.90 22.66
C ARG A 359 8.48 12.40 21.22
N GLY A 360 7.37 12.48 20.45
CA GLY A 360 7.41 12.94 19.07
C GLY A 360 7.82 11.87 18.04
N VAL A 361 7.90 10.58 18.43
CA VAL A 361 8.15 9.47 17.51
C VAL A 361 6.85 8.71 17.30
N VAL A 362 6.29 8.79 16.09
CA VAL A 362 5.00 8.20 15.75
C VAL A 362 5.21 6.89 15.00
N GLY A 363 4.79 5.81 15.61
CA GLY A 363 4.57 4.49 15.01
C GLY A 363 3.18 4.01 15.38
N ASP A 364 2.81 2.79 15.05
CA ASP A 364 1.51 2.24 15.41
C ASP A 364 1.58 0.89 16.13
N PHE A 365 0.45 0.50 16.71
CA PHE A 365 0.28 -0.76 17.44
C PHE A 365 -0.57 -1.74 16.64
N ARG A 366 -0.16 -3.01 16.64
CA ARG A 366 -0.97 -4.13 16.11
C ARG A 366 -1.12 -5.22 17.16
N THR A 367 -2.37 -5.57 17.42
CA THR A 367 -2.74 -6.61 18.39
C THR A 367 -2.09 -7.96 18.04
N PRO A 368 -1.63 -8.73 19.06
CA PRO A 368 -1.73 -8.42 20.48
C PRO A 368 -0.55 -7.61 21.03
N ASP A 369 0.64 -7.64 20.41
CA ASP A 369 1.93 -7.35 21.02
C ASP A 369 2.96 -6.69 20.09
N ILE A 370 2.52 -6.12 18.97
CA ILE A 370 3.41 -5.57 17.94
C ILE A 370 3.43 -4.04 17.98
N ALA A 371 4.62 -3.46 18.16
CA ALA A 371 4.92 -2.07 17.81
C ALA A 371 5.48 -2.05 16.39
N ARG A 372 4.87 -1.25 15.50
CA ARG A 372 5.14 -1.26 14.09
C ARG A 372 5.61 0.12 13.63
N PHE A 373 6.64 0.14 12.76
CA PHE A 373 7.27 1.35 12.24
C PHE A 373 7.40 1.26 10.72
N GLY A 374 6.83 2.22 10.02
CA GLY A 374 6.85 2.32 8.56
C GLY A 374 7.82 3.40 8.08
N PHE A 375 8.70 3.02 7.17
CA PHE A 375 9.78 3.87 6.66
C PHE A 375 9.45 4.32 5.25
N ALA A 376 8.78 5.47 5.10
CA ALA A 376 8.52 6.06 3.80
C ALA A 376 9.79 6.70 3.23
N PRO A 377 10.42 6.16 2.17
CA PRO A 377 11.75 6.60 1.73
C PRO A 377 11.76 8.06 1.24
N LEU A 378 10.63 8.59 0.80
CA LEU A 378 10.54 9.96 0.28
C LEU A 378 10.78 11.03 1.35
N TYR A 379 10.47 10.76 2.62
CA TYR A 379 10.55 11.79 3.65
C TYR A 379 11.26 11.40 4.95
N ILE A 380 11.48 10.11 5.21
CA ILE A 380 12.24 9.66 6.38
C ILE A 380 13.74 9.83 6.10
N ARG A 381 14.46 10.38 7.07
CA ARG A 381 15.92 10.56 7.07
C ARG A 381 16.60 9.47 7.87
N HIS A 382 17.87 9.23 7.62
CA HIS A 382 18.67 8.32 8.45
C HIS A 382 18.82 8.81 9.89
N VAL A 383 18.91 10.13 10.11
CA VAL A 383 18.93 10.72 11.45
C VAL A 383 17.61 10.50 12.18
N ASP A 384 16.48 10.50 11.51
CA ASP A 384 15.17 10.20 12.11
C ASP A 384 15.14 8.77 12.68
N VAL A 385 15.77 7.81 11.98
CA VAL A 385 15.91 6.42 12.45
C VAL A 385 16.73 6.35 13.73
N PHE A 386 17.89 7.02 13.76
CA PHE A 386 18.74 7.07 14.94
C PHE A 386 18.02 7.68 16.15
N ASP A 387 17.41 8.84 15.95
CA ASP A 387 16.69 9.57 16.99
C ASP A 387 15.47 8.77 17.50
N ALA A 388 14.78 8.03 16.64
CA ALA A 388 13.68 7.13 17.02
C ALA A 388 14.14 5.99 17.92
N VAL A 389 15.26 5.32 17.59
CA VAL A 389 15.78 4.23 18.43
C VAL A 389 16.34 4.75 19.76
N ALA A 390 16.94 5.94 19.79
CA ALA A 390 17.37 6.58 21.03
C ALA A 390 16.17 6.89 21.95
N ALA A 391 15.05 7.34 21.39
CA ALA A 391 13.79 7.53 22.11
C ALA A 391 13.23 6.19 22.60
N LEU A 392 13.20 5.15 21.76
CA LEU A 392 12.74 3.82 22.11
C LEU A 392 13.54 3.24 23.30
N ARG A 393 14.87 3.31 23.24
CA ARG A 393 15.73 2.90 24.34
C ARG A 393 15.35 3.63 25.63
N THR A 394 15.18 4.95 25.58
CA THR A 394 14.79 5.74 26.76
C THR A 394 13.45 5.29 27.35
N VAL A 395 12.44 5.03 26.48
CA VAL A 395 11.12 4.53 26.87
C VAL A 395 11.25 3.18 27.60
N LEU A 396 12.11 2.28 27.10
CA LEU A 396 12.32 0.96 27.68
C LEU A 396 13.09 1.03 29.00
N ASP A 397 14.23 1.74 29.03
CA ASP A 397 15.09 1.89 30.21
C ASP A 397 14.33 2.50 31.39
N ARG A 398 13.47 3.49 31.13
CA ARG A 398 12.66 4.18 32.15
C ARG A 398 11.32 3.53 32.40
N ARG A 399 10.96 2.50 31.64
CA ARG A 399 9.67 1.81 31.69
C ARG A 399 8.46 2.77 31.51
N GLU A 400 8.62 3.82 30.70
CA GLU A 400 7.58 4.83 30.48
C GLU A 400 6.30 4.22 29.90
N TYR A 401 6.43 3.11 29.17
CA TYR A 401 5.31 2.33 28.63
C TYR A 401 4.35 1.77 29.70
N ALA A 402 4.77 1.75 30.97
CA ALA A 402 3.95 1.26 32.08
C ALA A 402 3.11 2.35 32.75
N ASP A 403 3.10 3.57 32.20
CA ASP A 403 2.26 4.66 32.71
C ASP A 403 0.77 4.24 32.64
N PRO A 404 0.03 4.38 33.77
CA PRO A 404 -1.40 4.09 33.83
C PRO A 404 -2.24 4.84 32.78
N ALA A 405 -1.77 6.01 32.30
CA ALA A 405 -2.44 6.76 31.24
C ALA A 405 -2.55 5.96 29.93
N TYR A 406 -1.66 5.00 29.69
CA TYR A 406 -1.65 4.13 28.50
C TYR A 406 -2.47 2.84 28.67
N ALA A 407 -3.14 2.64 29.82
CA ALA A 407 -3.97 1.46 30.07
C ALA A 407 -5.26 1.45 29.23
N VAL A 408 -5.75 2.63 28.81
CA VAL A 408 -6.95 2.78 27.99
C VAL A 408 -6.55 2.92 26.53
N ARG A 409 -6.98 1.96 25.71
CA ARG A 409 -6.72 1.97 24.27
C ARG A 409 -7.68 2.89 23.54
N ALA A 410 -7.15 3.77 22.69
CA ALA A 410 -7.90 4.51 21.71
C ALA A 410 -8.32 3.61 20.51
N ALA A 411 -9.22 4.10 19.65
CA ALA A 411 -9.65 3.37 18.46
C ALA A 411 -8.51 3.20 17.42
N VAL A 412 -7.62 4.17 17.38
CA VAL A 412 -6.37 4.14 16.59
C VAL A 412 -5.20 4.53 17.48
N THR A 413 -4.00 4.33 16.97
CA THR A 413 -2.75 4.58 17.72
C THR A 413 -2.62 6.02 18.14
#